data_3896bad010e8ad48a65fc5d6f475175d
#
_entry.id   3896bad010e8ad48a65fc5d6f475175d
#
_cell.length_a   1.000
_cell.length_b   1.000
_cell.length_c   1.000
_cell.angle_alpha   90.00
_cell.angle_beta   90.00
_cell.angle_gamma   90.00
#
_symmetry.space_group_name_H-M   'P 1'
#
loop_
_entity.id
_entity.type
_entity.pdbx_description
1 polymer ?
#
loop_
_entity_poly.entity_id
_entity_poly.type
_entity_poly.pdbx_seq_one_letter_code
_entity_poly.pdbx_strand_id
1 'polypeptide(L)'
;EYATFVVIPTIIKDNQKVKELMNKLEIYYLANKSENIYFALLGDCSSGKNQNEEFDSEVIQEGIKQCDKLNQKYNIKGFPKFHFLYRNRIWNQGENSYLGWERKRGLLNQFNEYLLKNEKDTFKVNTIEMFKKKMQNEIIDEFTDESNNIPNIKYIITLDSDTELTLNTGL
;
A
#
# COMPACT_ATOMS: atom_id res chain seq x y z
N GLU A 1 -12.09 -17.95 -4.57
CA GLU A 1 -12.68 -16.63 -4.88
C GLU A 1 -11.57 -15.66 -5.22
N TYR A 2 -11.80 -14.73 -6.16
CA TYR A 2 -10.78 -13.76 -6.57
C TYR A 2 -10.92 -12.47 -5.79
N ALA A 3 -9.80 -11.86 -5.44
CA ALA A 3 -9.77 -10.62 -4.71
C ALA A 3 -9.28 -9.43 -5.56
N THR A 4 -9.63 -8.23 -5.14
CA THR A 4 -9.34 -6.98 -5.82
C THR A 4 -8.59 -6.04 -4.90
N PHE A 5 -7.50 -5.42 -5.37
CA PHE A 5 -6.93 -4.24 -4.74
C PHE A 5 -7.48 -2.95 -5.35
N VAL A 6 -7.95 -2.06 -4.52
CA VAL A 6 -8.21 -0.65 -4.87
C VAL A 6 -7.00 0.15 -4.42
N VAL A 7 -6.29 0.79 -5.36
CA VAL A 7 -5.03 1.46 -5.07
C VAL A 7 -5.05 2.94 -5.45
N ILE A 8 -4.43 3.77 -4.63
CA ILE A 8 -4.16 5.18 -4.94
C ILE A 8 -2.65 5.37 -5.08
N PRO A 9 -2.11 5.41 -6.31
CA PRO A 9 -0.70 5.74 -6.55
C PRO A 9 -0.53 7.27 -6.59
N THR A 10 0.36 7.80 -5.76
CA THR A 10 0.62 9.25 -5.70
C THR A 10 1.96 9.58 -5.09
N ILE A 11 2.49 10.77 -5.41
CA ILE A 11 3.67 11.31 -4.74
C ILE A 11 3.26 11.79 -3.35
N ILE A 12 3.96 11.33 -2.32
CA ILE A 12 3.74 11.72 -0.93
C ILE A 12 4.95 12.51 -0.43
N LYS A 13 4.69 13.73 0.02
CA LYS A 13 5.72 14.66 0.50
C LYS A 13 5.65 14.92 2.00
N ASP A 14 4.52 14.64 2.64
CA ASP A 14 4.27 14.96 4.03
C ASP A 14 3.21 14.06 4.67
N ASN A 15 3.14 14.11 5.99
CA ASN A 15 2.22 13.33 6.80
C ASN A 15 0.75 13.68 6.59
N GLN A 16 0.46 14.94 6.25
CA GLN A 16 -0.91 15.39 6.03
C GLN A 16 -1.52 14.71 4.81
N LYS A 17 -0.72 14.57 3.74
CA LYS A 17 -1.14 13.86 2.53
C LYS A 17 -1.41 12.37 2.80
N VAL A 18 -0.60 11.73 3.64
CA VAL A 18 -0.84 10.33 4.07
C VAL A 18 -2.20 10.22 4.76
N LYS A 19 -2.47 11.08 5.74
CA LYS A 19 -3.74 11.06 6.50
C LYS A 19 -4.94 11.29 5.61
N GLU A 20 -4.87 12.27 4.72
CA GLU A 20 -5.93 12.60 3.76
C GLU A 20 -6.28 11.39 2.87
N LEU A 21 -5.26 10.74 2.29
CA LEU A 21 -5.47 9.62 1.37
C LEU A 21 -5.88 8.34 2.07
N MET A 22 -5.36 8.07 3.28
CA MET A 22 -5.83 6.95 4.09
C MET A 22 -7.28 7.13 4.54
N ASN A 23 -7.69 8.36 4.88
CA ASN A 23 -9.10 8.68 5.15
C ASN A 23 -9.97 8.48 3.90
N LYS A 24 -9.47 8.81 2.72
CA LYS A 24 -10.15 8.56 1.45
C LYS A 24 -10.35 7.06 1.19
N LEU A 25 -9.34 6.25 1.42
CA LEU A 25 -9.44 4.78 1.35
C LEU A 25 -10.46 4.24 2.36
N GLU A 26 -10.52 4.81 3.55
CA GLU A 26 -11.52 4.47 4.56
C GLU A 26 -12.95 4.73 4.06
N ILE A 27 -13.19 5.89 3.44
CA ILE A 27 -14.49 6.22 2.84
C ILE A 27 -14.86 5.19 1.76
N TYR A 28 -13.90 4.81 0.90
CA TYR A 28 -14.14 3.81 -0.13
C TYR A 28 -14.44 2.43 0.46
N TYR A 29 -13.75 2.03 1.52
CA TYR A 29 -14.06 0.81 2.24
C TYR A 29 -15.49 0.82 2.82
N LEU A 30 -15.91 1.93 3.44
CA LEU A 30 -17.25 2.05 4.00
C LEU A 30 -18.36 2.03 2.94
N ALA A 31 -18.06 2.59 1.77
CA ALA A 31 -18.98 2.65 0.64
C ALA A 31 -19.07 1.30 -0.12
N ASN A 32 -18.03 0.45 -0.06
CA ASN A 32 -17.91 -0.77 -0.83
C ASN A 32 -17.42 -1.92 0.06
N LYS A 33 -18.17 -2.25 1.11
CA LYS A 33 -17.84 -3.34 2.03
C LYS A 33 -17.94 -4.69 1.32
N SER A 34 -16.81 -5.35 1.15
CA SER A 34 -16.71 -6.69 0.59
C SER A 34 -15.55 -7.44 1.24
N GLU A 35 -15.70 -8.74 1.41
CA GLU A 35 -14.63 -9.60 1.94
C GLU A 35 -13.45 -9.69 0.98
N ASN A 36 -13.67 -9.50 -0.33
CA ASN A 36 -12.66 -9.67 -1.38
C ASN A 36 -12.09 -8.34 -1.92
N ILE A 37 -12.38 -7.20 -1.29
CA ILE A 37 -11.78 -5.90 -1.66
C ILE A 37 -10.79 -5.47 -0.59
N TYR A 38 -9.59 -5.10 -1.03
CA TYR A 38 -8.48 -4.60 -0.24
C TYR A 38 -8.06 -3.22 -0.75
N PHE A 39 -7.46 -2.40 0.11
CA PHE A 39 -7.15 -1.01 -0.17
C PHE A 39 -5.68 -0.73 0.09
N ALA A 40 -5.00 -0.08 -0.84
CA ALA A 40 -3.60 0.27 -0.67
C ALA A 40 -3.30 1.70 -1.10
N LEU A 41 -2.59 2.43 -0.26
CA LEU A 41 -1.92 3.67 -0.64
C LEU A 41 -0.53 3.32 -1.16
N LEU A 42 -0.29 3.61 -2.44
CA LEU A 42 1.01 3.43 -3.07
C LEU A 42 1.73 4.77 -3.10
N GLY A 43 2.65 4.95 -2.16
CA GLY A 43 3.45 6.16 -2.04
C GLY A 43 4.64 6.17 -3.00
N ASP A 44 4.65 7.17 -3.88
CA ASP A 44 5.85 7.54 -4.63
C ASP A 44 6.63 8.60 -3.87
N CYS A 45 7.95 8.49 -3.92
CA CYS A 45 8.82 9.52 -3.37
C CYS A 45 8.89 10.76 -4.27
N SER A 46 8.97 11.95 -3.68
CA SER A 46 9.39 13.15 -4.42
C SER A 46 10.84 13.02 -4.89
N SER A 47 11.22 13.77 -5.95
CA SER A 47 12.63 13.89 -6.33
C SER A 47 13.44 14.51 -5.20
N GLY A 48 14.66 14.04 -5.03
CA GLY A 48 15.57 14.48 -3.99
C GLY A 48 17.03 14.45 -4.43
N LYS A 49 17.88 15.09 -3.64
CA LYS A 49 19.34 15.05 -3.82
C LYS A 49 19.94 13.75 -3.32
N ASN A 50 19.26 13.09 -2.39
CA ASN A 50 19.68 11.86 -1.75
C ASN A 50 18.68 10.72 -2.03
N GLN A 51 19.17 9.48 -1.94
CA GLN A 51 18.31 8.31 -2.01
C GLN A 51 17.31 8.28 -0.85
N ASN A 52 17.72 8.74 0.32
CA ASN A 52 16.90 8.88 1.51
C ASN A 52 16.84 10.34 1.91
N GLU A 53 15.66 10.91 2.01
CA GLU A 53 15.42 12.25 2.52
C GLU A 53 14.90 12.18 3.96
N GLU A 54 15.14 13.23 4.75
CA GLU A 54 14.78 13.24 6.19
C GLU A 54 13.29 13.01 6.44
N PHE A 55 12.44 13.59 5.60
CA PHE A 55 10.99 13.45 5.73
C PHE A 55 10.45 12.06 5.38
N ASP A 56 11.24 11.21 4.72
CA ASP A 56 10.79 9.85 4.36
C ASP A 56 10.40 9.03 5.59
N SER A 57 11.17 9.16 6.67
CA SER A 57 10.92 8.42 7.91
C SER A 57 9.57 8.79 8.55
N GLU A 58 9.20 10.07 8.54
CA GLU A 58 7.93 10.55 9.06
C GLU A 58 6.75 10.07 8.21
N VAL A 59 6.87 10.16 6.88
CA VAL A 59 5.86 9.64 5.93
C VAL A 59 5.64 8.15 6.12
N ILE A 60 6.73 7.39 6.26
CA ILE A 60 6.68 5.94 6.46
C ILE A 60 5.99 5.58 7.78
N GLN A 61 6.39 6.22 8.88
CA GLN A 61 5.79 5.99 10.19
C GLN A 61 4.30 6.33 10.21
N GLU A 62 3.91 7.44 9.60
CA GLU A 62 2.51 7.83 9.51
C GLU A 62 1.71 6.84 8.65
N GLY A 63 2.25 6.36 7.52
CA GLY A 63 1.61 5.36 6.68
C GLY A 63 1.33 4.06 7.42
N ILE A 64 2.31 3.52 8.13
CA ILE A 64 2.16 2.31 8.97
C ILE A 64 1.12 2.54 10.06
N LYS A 65 1.23 3.65 10.78
CA LYS A 65 0.30 4.01 11.86
C LYS A 65 -1.15 4.11 11.39
N GLN A 66 -1.40 4.73 10.24
CA GLN A 66 -2.76 4.84 9.68
C GLN A 66 -3.31 3.47 9.25
N CYS A 67 -2.49 2.60 8.65
CA CYS A 67 -2.88 1.22 8.34
C CYS A 67 -3.29 0.46 9.60
N ASP A 68 -2.46 0.47 10.63
CA ASP A 68 -2.73 -0.22 11.89
C ASP A 68 -4.00 0.31 12.54
N LYS A 69 -4.16 1.65 12.60
CA LYS A 69 -5.35 2.31 13.14
C LYS A 69 -6.64 1.86 12.44
N LEU A 70 -6.64 1.81 11.11
CA LEU A 70 -7.83 1.43 10.34
C LEU A 70 -8.13 -0.06 10.47
N ASN A 71 -7.12 -0.92 10.37
CA ASN A 71 -7.29 -2.37 10.53
C ASN A 71 -7.79 -2.72 11.95
N GLN A 72 -7.31 -2.04 12.99
CA GLN A 72 -7.82 -2.17 14.37
C GLN A 72 -9.23 -1.62 14.52
N LYS A 73 -9.50 -0.42 14.00
CA LYS A 73 -10.83 0.25 14.09
C LYS A 73 -11.95 -0.64 13.57
N TYR A 74 -11.70 -1.38 12.50
CA TYR A 74 -12.69 -2.26 11.89
C TYR A 74 -12.56 -3.71 12.33
N ASN A 75 -11.71 -4.00 13.30
CA ASN A 75 -11.49 -5.34 13.84
C ASN A 75 -11.26 -6.37 12.72
N ILE A 76 -10.41 -6.02 11.77
CA ILE A 76 -10.09 -6.87 10.61
C ILE A 76 -9.37 -8.11 11.10
N LYS A 77 -9.97 -9.28 10.83
CA LYS A 77 -9.39 -10.60 11.11
C LYS A 77 -8.76 -11.16 9.83
N GLY A 78 -7.66 -11.91 10.00
CA GLY A 78 -6.93 -12.47 8.86
C GLY A 78 -6.14 -11.41 8.10
N PHE A 79 -6.16 -11.49 6.76
CA PHE A 79 -5.39 -10.56 5.93
C PHE A 79 -5.92 -9.12 6.04
N PRO A 80 -5.07 -8.13 6.37
CA PRO A 80 -5.49 -6.75 6.58
C PRO A 80 -6.18 -6.15 5.36
N LYS A 81 -7.12 -5.25 5.59
CA LYS A 81 -7.84 -4.55 4.52
C LYS A 81 -7.12 -3.31 4.00
N PHE A 82 -6.34 -2.65 4.86
CA PHE A 82 -5.65 -1.40 4.54
C PHE A 82 -4.15 -1.62 4.53
N HIS A 83 -3.50 -1.17 3.46
CA HIS A 83 -2.08 -1.33 3.23
C HIS A 83 -1.42 -0.01 2.81
N PHE A 84 -0.14 0.10 3.13
CA PHE A 84 0.71 1.21 2.71
C PHE A 84 2.02 0.66 2.15
N LEU A 85 2.37 1.09 0.96
CA LEU A 85 3.65 0.78 0.32
C LEU A 85 4.32 2.09 -0.09
N TYR A 86 5.60 2.24 0.23
CA TYR A 86 6.39 3.42 -0.13
C TYR A 86 7.65 2.96 -0.85
N ARG A 87 7.84 3.41 -2.10
CA ARG A 87 8.93 2.91 -2.93
C ARG A 87 10.26 3.59 -2.68
N ASN A 88 11.34 2.93 -3.12
CA ASN A 88 12.70 3.47 -3.11
C ASN A 88 12.89 4.50 -4.22
N ARG A 89 13.75 5.51 -3.95
CA ARG A 89 14.31 6.36 -5.00
C ARG A 89 15.48 5.65 -5.67
N ILE A 90 15.59 5.84 -6.97
CA ILE A 90 16.76 5.45 -7.76
C ILE A 90 17.36 6.68 -8.43
N TRP A 91 18.66 6.63 -8.70
CA TRP A 91 19.35 7.70 -9.41
C TRP A 91 18.87 7.77 -10.87
N ASN A 92 18.48 8.97 -11.30
CA ASN A 92 18.14 9.27 -12.68
C ASN A 92 19.14 10.26 -13.25
N GLN A 93 19.97 9.81 -14.20
CA GLN A 93 21.00 10.61 -14.81
C GLN A 93 20.41 11.76 -15.64
N GLY A 94 19.28 11.57 -16.31
CA GLY A 94 18.63 12.59 -17.14
C GLY A 94 18.08 13.75 -16.33
N GLU A 95 17.56 13.49 -15.12
CA GLU A 95 17.03 14.50 -14.21
C GLU A 95 18.06 14.94 -13.16
N ASN A 96 19.26 14.34 -13.14
CA ASN A 96 20.30 14.58 -12.15
C ASN A 96 19.77 14.58 -10.71
N SER A 97 18.92 13.61 -10.39
CA SER A 97 18.25 13.50 -9.09
C SER A 97 17.85 12.07 -8.78
N TYR A 98 17.64 11.78 -7.50
CA TYR A 98 17.00 10.55 -7.05
C TYR A 98 15.48 10.69 -7.12
N LEU A 99 14.80 9.74 -7.76
CA LEU A 99 13.34 9.75 -7.90
C LEU A 99 12.80 8.34 -8.13
N GLY A 100 11.48 8.21 -8.12
CA GLY A 100 10.83 6.97 -8.49
C GLY A 100 10.85 6.75 -10.01
N TRP A 101 11.29 5.56 -10.45
CA TRP A 101 11.32 5.20 -11.86
C TRP A 101 9.95 5.34 -12.53
N GLU A 102 9.91 6.06 -13.66
CA GLU A 102 8.70 6.31 -14.45
C GLU A 102 7.46 6.79 -13.65
N ARG A 103 7.65 7.40 -12.52
CA ARG A 103 6.59 8.01 -11.70
C ARG A 103 5.43 7.03 -11.45
N LYS A 104 4.19 7.46 -11.64
CA LYS A 104 2.98 6.68 -11.39
C LYS A 104 2.94 5.37 -12.17
N ARG A 105 3.33 5.39 -13.46
CA ARG A 105 3.36 4.18 -14.30
C ARG A 105 4.33 3.14 -13.74
N GLY A 106 5.53 3.57 -13.41
CA GLY A 106 6.55 2.72 -12.81
C GLY A 106 6.13 2.16 -11.47
N LEU A 107 5.50 2.99 -10.61
CA LEU A 107 4.98 2.56 -9.32
C LEU A 107 3.92 1.45 -9.45
N LEU A 108 2.97 1.61 -10.36
CA LEU A 108 1.94 0.59 -10.63
C LEU A 108 2.55 -0.69 -11.19
N ASN A 109 3.51 -0.58 -12.11
CA ASN A 109 4.20 -1.73 -12.66
C ASN A 109 4.96 -2.50 -11.57
N GLN A 110 5.68 -1.81 -10.72
CA GLN A 110 6.40 -2.38 -9.58
C GLN A 110 5.46 -3.05 -8.57
N PHE A 111 4.29 -2.48 -8.33
CA PHE A 111 3.27 -3.11 -7.49
C PHE A 111 2.73 -4.40 -8.12
N ASN A 112 2.48 -4.42 -9.43
CA ASN A 112 2.08 -5.61 -10.15
C ASN A 112 3.16 -6.71 -10.09
N GLU A 113 4.42 -6.35 -10.31
CA GLU A 113 5.55 -7.29 -10.23
C GLU A 113 5.73 -7.84 -8.80
N TYR A 114 5.52 -7.02 -7.78
CA TYR A 114 5.49 -7.48 -6.41
C TYR A 114 4.39 -8.53 -6.18
N LEU A 115 3.17 -8.29 -6.64
CA LEU A 115 2.06 -9.23 -6.47
C LEU A 115 2.24 -10.53 -7.26
N LEU A 116 2.80 -10.46 -8.48
CA LEU A 116 2.96 -11.60 -9.36
C LEU A 116 4.25 -12.40 -9.12
N LYS A 117 5.35 -11.71 -8.84
CA LYS A 117 6.69 -12.30 -8.79
C LYS A 117 7.32 -12.24 -7.39
N ASN A 118 6.64 -11.58 -6.43
CA ASN A 118 7.15 -11.35 -5.08
C ASN A 118 8.48 -10.54 -5.06
N GLU A 119 8.64 -9.58 -5.98
CA GLU A 119 9.79 -8.68 -6.02
C GLU A 119 9.72 -7.65 -4.90
N LYS A 120 10.49 -7.86 -3.83
CA LYS A 120 10.39 -7.12 -2.56
C LYS A 120 11.23 -5.86 -2.49
N ASP A 121 12.34 -5.82 -3.22
CA ASP A 121 13.39 -4.79 -3.06
C ASP A 121 13.00 -3.40 -3.59
N THR A 122 11.90 -3.31 -4.30
CA THR A 122 11.38 -2.08 -4.88
C THR A 122 10.82 -1.11 -3.86
N PHE A 123 10.23 -1.65 -2.78
CA PHE A 123 9.57 -0.86 -1.76
C PHE A 123 10.43 -0.74 -0.50
N LYS A 124 10.65 0.51 -0.06
CA LYS A 124 11.31 0.83 1.21
C LYS A 124 10.47 0.38 2.42
N VAL A 125 9.15 0.47 2.27
CA VAL A 125 8.15 -0.06 3.19
C VAL A 125 7.05 -0.75 2.42
N ASN A 126 6.63 -1.90 2.94
CA ASN A 126 5.52 -2.69 2.45
C ASN A 126 4.81 -3.38 3.61
N THR A 127 3.64 -2.86 3.98
CA THR A 127 2.87 -3.41 5.12
C THR A 127 2.32 -4.81 4.86
N ILE A 128 2.20 -5.24 3.59
CA ILE A 128 1.85 -6.62 3.24
C ILE A 128 2.99 -7.56 3.66
N GLU A 129 4.24 -7.21 3.36
CA GLU A 129 5.39 -8.01 3.78
C GLU A 129 5.60 -7.99 5.30
N MET A 130 5.30 -6.87 5.95
CA MET A 130 5.33 -6.78 7.41
C MET A 130 4.33 -7.76 8.03
N PHE A 131 3.12 -7.84 7.50
CA PHE A 131 2.11 -8.80 7.92
C PHE A 131 2.57 -10.26 7.68
N LYS A 132 3.11 -10.58 6.48
CA LYS A 132 3.64 -11.91 6.17
C LYS A 132 4.71 -12.35 7.17
N LYS A 133 5.67 -11.47 7.46
CA LYS A 133 6.75 -11.74 8.43
C LYS A 133 6.21 -11.98 9.84
N LYS A 134 5.22 -11.16 10.27
CA LYS A 134 4.58 -11.34 11.56
C LYS A 134 3.92 -12.71 11.66
N MET A 135 3.14 -13.09 10.66
CA MET A 135 2.49 -14.40 10.61
C MET A 135 3.48 -15.56 10.62
N GLN A 136 4.58 -15.46 9.86
CA GLN A 136 5.62 -16.50 9.86
C GLN A 136 6.27 -16.69 11.24
N ASN A 137 6.45 -15.61 11.99
CA ASN A 137 7.01 -15.68 13.34
C ASN A 137 6.01 -16.25 14.36
N GLU A 138 4.71 -16.02 14.19
CA GLU A 138 3.65 -16.54 15.06
C GLU A 138 3.36 -18.04 14.80
N ILE A 139 3.53 -18.53 13.55
CA ILE A 139 3.34 -19.93 13.18
C ILE A 139 4.37 -20.87 13.87
N ILE A 140 5.49 -20.35 14.34
CA ILE A 140 6.47 -21.16 15.09
C ILE A 140 5.92 -21.61 16.45
N ASP A 141 4.88 -20.97 16.97
CA ASP A 141 4.35 -21.22 18.30
C ASP A 141 3.02 -21.98 18.39
N GLU A 142 2.15 -22.02 17.36
CA GLU A 142 0.88 -22.78 17.40
C GLU A 142 0.26 -23.08 16.03
N PHE A 143 -0.48 -24.19 15.90
CA PHE A 143 -1.30 -24.57 14.75
C PHE A 143 -2.26 -23.44 14.36
N THR A 144 -2.03 -22.74 13.25
CA THR A 144 -2.86 -21.61 12.82
C THR A 144 -3.86 -22.00 11.74
N ASP A 145 -5.06 -21.49 11.94
CA ASP A 145 -6.23 -21.55 11.07
C ASP A 145 -5.95 -21.01 9.66
N GLU A 146 -6.59 -21.57 8.64
CA GLU A 146 -6.48 -21.20 7.20
C GLU A 146 -6.85 -19.73 6.90
N SER A 147 -7.38 -18.99 7.87
CA SER A 147 -7.82 -17.59 7.73
C SER A 147 -6.69 -16.56 7.48
N ASN A 148 -5.44 -16.96 7.64
CA ASN A 148 -4.26 -16.07 7.50
C ASN A 148 -3.63 -16.06 6.10
N ASN A 149 -4.22 -16.76 5.14
CA ASN A 149 -3.73 -16.82 3.77
C ASN A 149 -3.91 -15.48 3.05
N ILE A 150 -2.87 -15.08 2.32
CA ILE A 150 -2.96 -13.92 1.43
C ILE A 150 -3.98 -14.24 0.35
N PRO A 151 -4.96 -13.35 0.13
CA PRO A 151 -5.98 -13.58 -0.87
C PRO A 151 -5.39 -13.65 -2.27
N ASN A 152 -6.00 -14.45 -3.14
CA ASN A 152 -5.61 -14.53 -4.53
C ASN A 152 -6.05 -13.27 -5.29
N ILE A 153 -5.17 -12.28 -5.32
CA ILE A 153 -5.42 -10.99 -5.98
C ILE A 153 -5.41 -11.20 -7.49
N LYS A 154 -6.52 -10.91 -8.14
CA LYS A 154 -6.66 -10.99 -9.60
C LYS A 154 -6.85 -9.65 -10.28
N TYR A 155 -7.44 -8.68 -9.58
CA TYR A 155 -7.78 -7.38 -10.14
C TYR A 155 -7.16 -6.25 -9.34
N ILE A 156 -6.80 -5.18 -10.04
CA ILE A 156 -6.36 -3.92 -9.45
C ILE A 156 -7.17 -2.79 -10.04
N ILE A 157 -7.86 -2.05 -9.20
CA ILE A 157 -8.55 -0.81 -9.55
C ILE A 157 -7.66 0.35 -9.12
N THR A 158 -7.21 1.13 -10.09
CA THR A 158 -6.37 2.30 -9.84
C THR A 158 -7.23 3.56 -9.81
N LEU A 159 -7.11 4.32 -8.73
CA LEU A 159 -7.78 5.60 -8.56
C LEU A 159 -6.75 6.73 -8.51
N ASP A 160 -7.06 7.85 -9.15
CA ASP A 160 -6.27 9.06 -8.95
C ASP A 160 -6.55 9.67 -7.58
N SER A 161 -5.57 10.38 -7.03
CA SER A 161 -5.70 10.99 -5.70
C SER A 161 -6.83 12.02 -5.60
N ASP A 162 -7.30 12.55 -6.72
CA ASP A 162 -8.42 13.48 -6.88
C ASP A 162 -9.73 12.82 -7.34
N THR A 163 -9.71 11.51 -7.69
CA THR A 163 -10.91 10.76 -8.08
C THR A 163 -11.83 10.53 -6.88
N GLU A 164 -13.13 10.67 -7.08
CA GLU A 164 -14.16 10.30 -6.12
C GLU A 164 -14.93 9.06 -6.61
N LEU A 165 -15.01 8.02 -5.80
CA LEU A 165 -15.89 6.87 -6.06
C LEU A 165 -17.26 7.10 -5.44
N THR A 166 -18.29 6.86 -6.24
CA THR A 166 -19.66 6.81 -5.72
C THR A 166 -19.95 5.49 -5.02
N LEU A 167 -21.04 5.45 -4.26
CA LEU A 167 -21.50 4.24 -3.55
C LEU A 167 -21.70 3.07 -4.53
N ASN A 168 -21.19 1.89 -4.18
CA ASN A 168 -21.36 0.63 -4.92
C ASN A 168 -20.75 0.57 -6.34
N THR A 169 -19.80 1.42 -6.68
CA THR A 169 -19.11 1.34 -7.99
C THR A 169 -17.97 0.32 -8.02
N GLY A 170 -17.60 -0.24 -6.88
CA GLY A 170 -16.52 -1.23 -6.76
C GLY A 170 -17.00 -2.70 -6.66
N LEU A 171 -18.30 -2.94 -6.81
CA LEU A 171 -18.89 -4.28 -6.75
C LEU A 171 -19.03 -4.90 -8.13
#